data_aba6b34aa047c4cc9e96608400c6f715
#
_entry.id   aba6b34aa047c4cc9e96608400c6f715
#
_cell.length_a   1.000
_cell.length_b   1.000
_cell.length_c   1.000
_cell.angle_alpha   90.00
_cell.angle_beta   90.00
_cell.angle_gamma   90.00
#
_symmetry.space_group_name_H-M   'P 1'
#
loop_
_entity.id
_entity.type
_entity.pdbx_description
1 polymer ?
#
loop_
_entity_poly.entity_id
_entity_poly.type
_entity_poly.pdbx_seq_one_letter_code
_entity_poly.pdbx_strand_id
1 'polypeptide(L)'
;MKYLVRIAYLGEQFYGFQYQPGRRTVQGELNRVCESVFGGVCRVTGCSRTDRGVSARDFCITVEPPAGGVRIPAKRLPLAALPYLPRDLVFLSAKTVPDSFHPRYDVKTKEYRYSIRCSPTPDPFLSGQVWEYPVTLPKNALPRMRAAAVHFLGKHDFAAFMAQGSDVKDTTRTIFGMKVLKKGKLITVSVTGDGFLYNMVRIIAGTLLDVGAGKLEPDDIPQIIASKERKRAGVTAPPEGLSLWKVTY
;
A
#
# COMPACT_ATOMS: atom_id res chain seq x y z
N MET A 1 13.82 16.94 18.18
CA MET A 1 13.66 17.24 16.72
C MET A 1 13.18 16.00 16.02
N LYS A 2 12.08 16.10 15.28
CA LYS A 2 11.43 15.00 14.58
C LYS A 2 11.52 15.23 13.06
N TYR A 3 11.88 14.19 12.32
CA TYR A 3 11.90 14.21 10.85
C TYR A 3 10.70 13.46 10.29
N LEU A 4 10.06 14.01 9.25
CA LEU A 4 9.19 13.27 8.34
C LEU A 4 10.03 12.88 7.12
N VAL A 5 10.20 11.58 6.89
CA VAL A 5 10.99 11.03 5.80
C VAL A 5 10.06 10.30 4.83
N ARG A 6 10.18 10.61 3.54
CA ARG A 6 9.54 9.84 2.47
C ARG A 6 10.50 8.76 2.00
N ILE A 7 9.99 7.54 1.90
CA ILE A 7 10.76 6.35 1.51
C ILE A 7 10.04 5.61 0.38
N ALA A 8 10.81 4.85 -0.39
CA ALA A 8 10.27 3.83 -1.29
C ALA A 8 10.96 2.49 -1.04
N TYR A 9 10.23 1.39 -1.23
CA TYR A 9 10.78 0.05 -1.11
C TYR A 9 10.03 -0.97 -1.97
N LEU A 10 10.74 -2.02 -2.37
CA LEU A 10 10.19 -3.22 -2.99
C LEU A 10 9.87 -4.23 -1.88
N GLY A 11 8.60 -4.66 -1.83
CA GLY A 11 8.09 -5.49 -0.72
C GLY A 11 8.50 -6.95 -0.76
N GLU A 12 8.95 -7.47 -1.91
CA GLU A 12 9.18 -8.90 -2.18
C GLU A 12 10.00 -9.60 -1.10
N GLN A 13 11.08 -8.96 -0.63
CA GLN A 13 12.00 -9.52 0.35
C GLN A 13 11.66 -9.14 1.80
N PHE A 14 10.55 -8.41 2.04
CA PHE A 14 10.15 -7.98 3.37
C PHE A 14 8.95 -8.76 3.90
N TYR A 15 9.02 -9.12 5.19
CA TYR A 15 7.89 -9.68 5.95
C TYR A 15 6.92 -8.58 6.43
N GLY A 16 6.65 -7.60 5.54
CA GLY A 16 5.82 -6.44 5.82
C GLY A 16 6.58 -5.29 6.49
N PHE A 17 5.82 -4.25 6.85
CA PHE A 17 6.41 -3.05 7.44
C PHE A 17 6.84 -3.25 8.88
N GLN A 18 5.93 -3.74 9.74
CA GLN A 18 6.11 -3.75 11.19
C GLN A 18 7.24 -4.69 11.62
N TYR A 19 8.08 -4.25 12.56
CA TYR A 19 9.15 -5.06 13.14
C TYR A 19 8.62 -6.37 13.73
N GLN A 20 9.29 -7.47 13.40
CA GLN A 20 9.05 -8.82 13.90
C GLN A 20 10.38 -9.48 14.20
N PRO A 21 10.59 -10.04 15.40
CA PRO A 21 11.84 -10.74 15.74
C PRO A 21 12.14 -11.86 14.74
N GLY A 22 13.39 -11.97 14.32
CA GLY A 22 13.86 -13.03 13.40
C GLY A 22 13.35 -12.89 11.94
N ARG A 23 12.68 -11.79 11.59
CA ARG A 23 12.20 -11.54 10.24
C ARG A 23 12.77 -10.23 9.68
N ARG A 24 13.10 -10.24 8.39
CA ARG A 24 13.47 -9.03 7.67
C ARG A 24 12.22 -8.19 7.40
N THR A 25 12.09 -7.04 8.05
CA THR A 25 10.95 -6.12 7.93
C THR A 25 11.44 -4.72 7.55
N VAL A 26 10.57 -3.92 6.92
CA VAL A 26 10.93 -2.54 6.53
C VAL A 26 11.32 -1.71 7.77
N GLN A 27 10.54 -1.78 8.86
CA GLN A 27 10.83 -1.06 10.09
C GLN A 27 12.13 -1.54 10.75
N GLY A 28 12.44 -2.83 10.68
CA GLY A 28 13.71 -3.37 11.21
C GLY A 28 14.92 -2.79 10.47
N GLU A 29 14.88 -2.75 9.14
CA GLU A 29 15.95 -2.12 8.34
C GLU A 29 16.03 -0.61 8.60
N LEU A 30 14.90 0.08 8.70
CA LEU A 30 14.86 1.52 9.02
C LEU A 30 15.46 1.81 10.39
N ASN A 31 15.17 1.00 11.41
CA ASN A 31 15.76 1.15 12.73
C ASN A 31 17.29 1.05 12.65
N ARG A 32 17.82 0.00 11.99
CA ARG A 32 19.25 -0.22 11.78
C ARG A 32 19.91 0.96 11.03
N VAL A 33 19.30 1.40 9.94
CA VAL A 33 19.80 2.54 9.15
C VAL A 33 19.83 3.82 9.98
N CYS A 34 18.73 4.13 10.67
CA CYS A 34 18.63 5.34 11.50
C CYS A 34 19.63 5.30 12.67
N GLU A 35 19.81 4.15 13.30
CA GLU A 35 20.81 3.99 14.38
C GLU A 35 22.22 4.28 13.88
N SER A 36 22.60 3.75 12.70
CA SER A 36 23.90 4.03 12.09
C SER A 36 24.08 5.50 11.70
N VAL A 37 23.00 6.16 11.24
CA VAL A 37 23.03 7.57 10.80
C VAL A 37 23.09 8.55 11.97
N PHE A 38 22.37 8.28 13.06
CA PHE A 38 22.23 9.21 14.20
C PHE A 38 23.10 8.85 15.40
N GLY A 39 23.78 7.71 15.36
CA GLY A 39 24.68 7.25 16.42
C GLY A 39 23.95 6.73 17.66
N GLY A 40 22.74 6.20 17.52
CA GLY A 40 21.99 5.60 18.62
C GLY A 40 20.55 5.27 18.24
N VAL A 41 19.83 4.61 19.16
CA VAL A 41 18.47 4.10 18.94
C VAL A 41 17.49 5.23 18.62
N CYS A 42 16.85 5.15 17.45
CA CYS A 42 15.85 6.09 16.97
C CYS A 42 14.45 5.49 17.13
N ARG A 43 13.45 6.36 17.37
CA ARG A 43 12.05 5.98 17.27
C ARG A 43 11.57 6.16 15.83
N VAL A 44 11.25 5.05 15.15
CA VAL A 44 10.73 5.06 13.79
C VAL A 44 9.26 4.66 13.79
N THR A 45 8.39 5.55 13.28
CA THR A 45 6.94 5.32 13.20
C THR A 45 6.46 5.47 11.75
N GLY A 46 5.71 4.49 11.24
CA GLY A 46 5.18 4.49 9.87
C GLY A 46 3.78 5.06 9.73
N CYS A 47 3.46 5.58 8.53
CA CYS A 47 2.13 6.10 8.18
C CYS A 47 1.08 5.00 7.97
N SER A 48 1.50 3.76 7.80
CA SER A 48 0.63 2.61 7.56
C SER A 48 1.35 1.32 7.99
N ARG A 49 0.60 0.22 8.01
CA ARG A 49 1.17 -1.13 8.01
C ARG A 49 0.94 -1.70 6.61
N THR A 50 1.97 -2.23 6.00
CA THR A 50 1.89 -3.00 4.76
C THR A 50 2.17 -4.46 5.08
N ASP A 51 1.48 -5.35 4.37
CA ASP A 51 1.64 -6.78 4.52
C ASP A 51 2.96 -7.26 3.89
N ARG A 52 3.33 -8.52 4.17
CA ARG A 52 4.45 -9.18 3.49
C ARG A 52 4.26 -9.11 1.96
N GLY A 53 5.32 -8.74 1.24
CA GLY A 53 5.33 -8.65 -0.22
C GLY A 53 4.74 -7.36 -0.80
N VAL A 54 4.09 -6.51 0.01
CA VAL A 54 3.52 -5.24 -0.45
C VAL A 54 4.61 -4.18 -0.57
N SER A 55 4.70 -3.53 -1.73
CA SER A 55 5.65 -2.46 -2.01
C SER A 55 5.12 -1.08 -1.62
N ALA A 56 6.01 -0.07 -1.61
CA ALA A 56 5.61 1.32 -1.48
C ALA A 56 6.47 2.24 -2.35
N ARG A 57 5.82 3.14 -3.07
CA ARG A 57 6.47 4.17 -3.91
C ARG A 57 6.68 5.48 -3.15
N ASP A 58 5.80 5.79 -2.21
CA ASP A 58 5.82 7.01 -1.40
C ASP A 58 5.25 6.70 -0.01
N PHE A 59 6.02 6.03 0.81
CA PHE A 59 5.67 5.75 2.19
C PHE A 59 6.28 6.81 3.10
N CYS A 60 5.58 7.20 4.16
CA CYS A 60 6.06 8.20 5.09
C CYS A 60 6.34 7.59 6.46
N ILE A 61 7.48 7.94 7.02
CA ILE A 61 7.86 7.63 8.40
C ILE A 61 8.20 8.90 9.16
N THR A 62 8.02 8.88 10.48
CA THR A 62 8.74 9.82 11.34
C THR A 62 9.94 9.14 11.97
N VAL A 63 11.03 9.89 12.09
CA VAL A 63 12.25 9.51 12.79
C VAL A 63 12.51 10.49 13.90
N GLU A 64 12.61 9.99 15.13
CA GLU A 64 13.00 10.74 16.32
C GLU A 64 14.38 10.25 16.75
N PRO A 65 15.44 11.03 16.51
CA PRO A 65 16.81 10.67 16.92
C PRO A 65 16.96 10.61 18.45
N PRO A 66 17.97 9.91 18.97
CA PRO A 66 18.25 9.90 20.38
C PRO A 66 18.69 11.29 20.90
N ALA A 67 18.52 11.51 22.20
CA ALA A 67 19.06 12.70 22.85
C ALA A 67 20.59 12.71 22.70
N GLY A 68 21.14 13.87 22.28
CA GLY A 68 22.59 13.98 22.03
C GLY A 68 23.09 13.33 20.72
N GLY A 69 22.21 12.72 19.93
CA GLY A 69 22.57 12.14 18.63
C GLY A 69 23.02 13.17 17.59
N VAL A 70 23.59 12.67 16.50
CA VAL A 70 24.12 13.50 15.41
C VAL A 70 23.00 14.36 14.80
N ARG A 71 23.25 15.66 14.68
CA ARG A 71 22.31 16.61 14.04
C ARG A 71 22.57 16.66 12.54
N ILE A 72 21.59 16.21 11.76
CA ILE A 72 21.67 16.20 10.30
C ILE A 72 20.59 17.15 9.73
N PRO A 73 20.97 18.12 8.86
CA PRO A 73 19.96 18.90 8.15
C PRO A 73 19.01 17.99 7.37
N ALA A 74 17.69 18.18 7.49
CA ALA A 74 16.69 17.28 6.93
C ALA A 74 16.92 17.00 5.43
N LYS A 75 17.27 18.03 4.64
CA LYS A 75 17.56 17.89 3.20
C LYS A 75 18.75 16.97 2.89
N ARG A 76 19.67 16.79 3.85
CA ARG A 76 20.86 15.92 3.70
C ARG A 76 20.62 14.50 4.22
N LEU A 77 19.52 14.26 4.94
CA LEU A 77 19.25 12.95 5.52
C LEU A 77 19.18 11.80 4.50
N PRO A 78 18.56 11.95 3.31
CA PRO A 78 18.60 10.89 2.30
C PRO A 78 20.03 10.50 1.87
N LEU A 79 20.89 11.48 1.68
CA LEU A 79 22.29 11.24 1.30
C LEU A 79 23.08 10.60 2.45
N ALA A 80 22.89 11.06 3.68
CA ALA A 80 23.55 10.51 4.86
C ALA A 80 23.14 9.05 5.12
N ALA A 81 21.92 8.67 4.78
CA ALA A 81 21.41 7.30 4.94
C ALA A 81 21.91 6.35 3.83
N LEU A 82 22.27 6.86 2.65
CA LEU A 82 22.55 6.08 1.46
C LEU A 82 23.58 4.93 1.67
N PRO A 83 24.70 5.11 2.39
CA PRO A 83 25.67 4.03 2.61
C PRO A 83 25.15 2.86 3.43
N TYR A 84 24.06 3.06 4.19
CA TYR A 84 23.48 2.08 5.11
C TYR A 84 22.23 1.40 4.57
N LEU A 85 21.63 1.97 3.50
CA LEU A 85 20.39 1.46 2.91
C LEU A 85 20.63 0.20 2.07
N PRO A 86 19.76 -0.82 2.16
CA PRO A 86 19.77 -1.93 1.23
C PRO A 86 19.25 -1.48 -0.15
N ARG A 87 19.51 -2.26 -1.20
CA ARG A 87 19.14 -1.89 -2.59
C ARG A 87 17.64 -1.77 -2.84
N ASP A 88 16.82 -2.41 -2.01
CA ASP A 88 15.36 -2.47 -2.12
C ASP A 88 14.63 -1.46 -1.22
N LEU A 89 15.36 -0.53 -0.58
CA LEU A 89 14.83 0.54 0.27
C LEU A 89 15.60 1.85 0.04
N VAL A 90 14.90 2.97 -0.10
CA VAL A 90 15.53 4.28 -0.31
C VAL A 90 14.81 5.40 0.45
N PHE A 91 15.58 6.38 0.94
CA PHE A 91 15.05 7.65 1.42
C PHE A 91 14.94 8.63 0.24
N LEU A 92 13.72 9.10 -0.05
CA LEU A 92 13.45 9.99 -1.17
C LEU A 92 13.64 11.47 -0.79
N SER A 93 13.12 11.83 0.37
CA SER A 93 13.20 13.20 0.91
C SER A 93 12.97 13.21 2.41
N ALA A 94 13.39 14.28 3.08
CA ALA A 94 13.09 14.51 4.48
C ALA A 94 12.83 15.98 4.77
N LYS A 95 11.98 16.25 5.76
CA LYS A 95 11.74 17.58 6.36
C LYS A 95 11.56 17.47 7.86
N THR A 96 11.82 18.54 8.57
CA THR A 96 11.48 18.65 9.99
C THR A 96 9.98 18.84 10.16
N VAL A 97 9.43 18.29 11.23
CA VAL A 97 8.02 18.43 11.61
C VAL A 97 7.92 18.71 13.11
N PRO A 98 6.82 19.32 13.59
CA PRO A 98 6.55 19.47 15.01
C PRO A 98 6.56 18.12 15.75
N ASP A 99 6.90 18.12 17.03
CA ASP A 99 6.94 16.90 17.83
C ASP A 99 5.54 16.26 18.00
N SER A 100 4.46 17.08 17.91
CA SER A 100 3.06 16.63 17.89
C SER A 100 2.67 15.88 16.61
N PHE A 101 3.41 16.04 15.51
CA PHE A 101 3.08 15.41 14.23
C PHE A 101 3.12 13.87 14.32
N HIS A 102 2.05 13.21 13.86
CA HIS A 102 1.97 11.75 13.82
C HIS A 102 1.75 11.24 12.39
N PRO A 103 2.66 10.42 11.82
CA PRO A 103 2.63 10.06 10.40
C PRO A 103 1.41 9.24 9.99
N ARG A 104 0.71 8.58 10.93
CA ARG A 104 -0.48 7.78 10.66
C ARG A 104 -1.79 8.55 10.86
N TYR A 105 -1.86 9.42 11.86
CA TYR A 105 -3.11 10.08 12.24
C TYR A 105 -3.33 11.41 11.53
N ASP A 106 -2.26 12.11 11.12
CA ASP A 106 -2.35 13.38 10.39
C ASP A 106 -2.46 13.19 8.86
N VAL A 107 -2.57 11.93 8.39
CA VAL A 107 -2.77 11.63 6.98
C VAL A 107 -4.15 12.08 6.52
N LYS A 108 -4.20 12.86 5.44
CA LYS A 108 -5.45 13.25 4.76
C LYS A 108 -5.91 12.19 3.78
N THR A 109 -4.99 11.72 2.92
CA THR A 109 -5.33 10.70 1.92
C THR A 109 -4.18 9.74 1.68
N LYS A 110 -4.53 8.51 1.28
CA LYS A 110 -3.61 7.50 0.75
C LYS A 110 -4.10 7.03 -0.61
N GLU A 111 -3.17 6.93 -1.55
CA GLU A 111 -3.41 6.28 -2.83
C GLU A 111 -2.67 4.95 -2.86
N TYR A 112 -3.39 3.88 -3.13
CA TYR A 112 -2.83 2.57 -3.46
C TYR A 112 -3.01 2.28 -4.93
N ARG A 113 -2.06 1.57 -5.51
CA ARG A 113 -2.17 0.99 -6.86
C ARG A 113 -1.99 -0.50 -6.78
N TYR A 114 -2.88 -1.19 -7.47
CA TYR A 114 -2.79 -2.63 -7.65
C TYR A 114 -2.59 -2.94 -9.13
N SER A 115 -1.53 -3.68 -9.45
CA SER A 115 -1.12 -4.01 -10.82
C SER A 115 -1.37 -5.49 -11.11
N ILE A 116 -2.11 -5.78 -12.19
CA ILE A 116 -2.45 -7.14 -12.65
C ILE A 116 -1.95 -7.27 -14.08
N ARG A 117 -1.13 -8.26 -14.34
CA ARG A 117 -0.74 -8.60 -15.70
C ARG A 117 -1.53 -9.81 -16.18
N CYS A 118 -2.41 -9.60 -17.16
CA CYS A 118 -3.28 -10.63 -17.72
C CYS A 118 -2.63 -11.23 -18.97
N SER A 119 -1.94 -12.36 -18.81
CA SER A 119 -1.22 -13.04 -19.90
C SER A 119 -0.94 -14.50 -19.54
N PRO A 120 -1.04 -15.44 -20.50
CA PRO A 120 -0.66 -16.84 -20.29
C PRO A 120 0.82 -17.04 -19.92
N THR A 121 1.70 -16.13 -20.36
CA THR A 121 3.14 -16.20 -20.07
C THR A 121 3.54 -15.09 -19.11
N PRO A 122 4.27 -15.36 -18.01
CA PRO A 122 4.76 -14.35 -17.08
C PRO A 122 5.85 -13.47 -17.71
N ASP A 123 6.14 -12.35 -17.04
CA ASP A 123 7.21 -11.43 -17.40
C ASP A 123 8.20 -11.30 -16.23
N PRO A 124 9.43 -11.87 -16.35
CA PRO A 124 10.38 -11.89 -15.24
C PRO A 124 10.84 -10.49 -14.80
N PHE A 125 10.74 -9.46 -15.68
CA PHE A 125 11.09 -8.08 -15.32
C PHE A 125 10.04 -7.41 -14.44
N LEU A 126 8.84 -8.00 -14.31
CA LEU A 126 7.77 -7.53 -13.45
C LEU A 126 7.58 -8.41 -12.20
N SER A 127 8.45 -9.41 -12.01
CA SER A 127 8.40 -10.29 -10.84
C SER A 127 8.38 -9.48 -9.54
N GLY A 128 7.55 -9.89 -8.58
CA GLY A 128 7.39 -9.22 -7.29
C GLY A 128 6.74 -7.83 -7.33
N GLN A 129 6.28 -7.37 -8.50
CA GLN A 129 5.68 -6.03 -8.67
C GLN A 129 4.27 -6.04 -9.25
N VAL A 130 3.82 -7.19 -9.76
CA VAL A 130 2.49 -7.36 -10.36
C VAL A 130 1.92 -8.72 -9.97
N TRP A 131 0.61 -8.81 -9.96
CA TRP A 131 -0.05 -10.11 -9.96
C TRP A 131 -0.03 -10.68 -11.39
N GLU A 132 0.72 -11.73 -11.61
CA GLU A 132 0.69 -12.48 -12.87
C GLU A 132 -0.59 -13.33 -12.90
N TYR A 133 -1.60 -12.83 -13.61
CA TYR A 133 -2.86 -13.55 -13.82
C TYR A 133 -2.80 -14.30 -15.17
N PRO A 134 -2.78 -15.66 -15.16
CA PRO A 134 -2.43 -16.46 -16.35
C PRO A 134 -3.55 -16.57 -17.38
N VAL A 135 -4.49 -15.61 -17.39
CA VAL A 135 -5.65 -15.62 -18.29
C VAL A 135 -5.76 -14.30 -19.04
N THR A 136 -6.04 -14.38 -20.33
CA THR A 136 -6.42 -13.21 -21.12
C THR A 136 -7.89 -12.88 -20.87
N LEU A 137 -8.16 -11.66 -20.44
CA LEU A 137 -9.52 -11.20 -20.17
C LEU A 137 -10.29 -10.91 -21.47
N PRO A 138 -11.63 -11.01 -21.45
CA PRO A 138 -12.51 -10.62 -22.56
C PRO A 138 -12.29 -9.17 -23.02
N LYS A 139 -12.66 -8.85 -24.27
CA LYS A 139 -12.51 -7.49 -24.83
C LYS A 139 -13.28 -6.43 -24.03
N ASN A 140 -14.41 -6.79 -23.45
CA ASN A 140 -15.27 -5.92 -22.63
C ASN A 140 -14.88 -5.88 -21.14
N ALA A 141 -13.81 -6.55 -20.72
CA ALA A 141 -13.39 -6.60 -19.32
C ALA A 141 -13.12 -5.20 -18.72
N LEU A 142 -12.38 -4.34 -19.44
CA LEU A 142 -12.03 -3.01 -18.94
C LEU A 142 -13.26 -2.09 -18.76
N PRO A 143 -14.20 -1.98 -19.71
CA PRO A 143 -15.47 -1.28 -19.49
C PRO A 143 -16.24 -1.79 -18.27
N ARG A 144 -16.36 -3.12 -18.09
CA ARG A 144 -17.05 -3.74 -16.96
C ARG A 144 -16.36 -3.39 -15.63
N MET A 145 -15.04 -3.52 -15.55
CA MET A 145 -14.25 -3.15 -14.35
C MET A 145 -14.43 -1.66 -14.01
N ARG A 146 -14.48 -0.78 -15.00
CA ARG A 146 -14.71 0.66 -14.80
C ARG A 146 -16.11 0.96 -14.29
N ALA A 147 -17.13 0.31 -14.84
CA ALA A 147 -18.49 0.41 -14.36
C ALA A 147 -18.61 -0.02 -12.89
N ALA A 148 -18.03 -1.17 -12.53
CA ALA A 148 -17.99 -1.65 -11.16
C ALA A 148 -17.20 -0.70 -10.21
N ALA A 149 -16.12 -0.10 -10.68
CA ALA A 149 -15.26 0.78 -9.87
C ALA A 149 -16.01 2.02 -9.35
N VAL A 150 -17.01 2.53 -10.08
CA VAL A 150 -17.79 3.70 -9.68
C VAL A 150 -18.55 3.46 -8.39
N HIS A 151 -19.05 2.24 -8.17
CA HIS A 151 -19.84 1.88 -6.99
C HIS A 151 -19.05 1.85 -5.67
N PHE A 152 -17.72 1.87 -5.72
CA PHE A 152 -16.89 1.99 -4.52
C PHE A 152 -16.68 3.43 -4.06
N LEU A 153 -17.03 4.43 -4.89
CA LEU A 153 -16.83 5.84 -4.53
C LEU A 153 -17.77 6.27 -3.42
N GLY A 154 -17.25 7.18 -2.56
CA GLY A 154 -18.02 7.71 -1.44
C GLY A 154 -17.73 6.99 -0.13
N LYS A 155 -18.59 7.26 0.86
CA LYS A 155 -18.51 6.72 2.22
C LYS A 155 -19.38 5.48 2.34
N HIS A 156 -18.76 4.33 2.65
CA HIS A 156 -19.44 3.05 2.78
C HIS A 156 -18.88 2.27 3.98
N ASP A 157 -19.68 1.33 4.48
CA ASP A 157 -19.21 0.27 5.36
C ASP A 157 -18.56 -0.83 4.50
N PHE A 158 -17.24 -0.93 4.55
CA PHE A 158 -16.46 -1.87 3.75
C PHE A 158 -16.18 -3.20 4.47
N ALA A 159 -17.04 -3.64 5.40
CA ALA A 159 -16.86 -4.91 6.09
C ALA A 159 -16.72 -6.11 5.13
N ALA A 160 -17.48 -6.14 4.01
CA ALA A 160 -17.34 -7.16 2.97
C ALA A 160 -15.96 -7.19 2.29
N PHE A 161 -15.21 -6.10 2.37
CA PHE A 161 -13.87 -5.94 1.80
C PHE A 161 -12.77 -5.93 2.86
N MET A 162 -13.03 -6.48 4.04
CA MET A 162 -12.06 -6.65 5.13
C MET A 162 -11.74 -8.13 5.32
N ALA A 163 -10.45 -8.48 5.38
CA ALA A 163 -10.04 -9.84 5.73
C ALA A 163 -10.23 -10.11 7.22
N GLN A 164 -10.40 -11.39 7.58
CA GLN A 164 -10.48 -11.85 8.97
C GLN A 164 -9.15 -11.58 9.72
N GLY A 165 -9.22 -11.52 11.04
CA GLY A 165 -8.04 -11.27 11.90
C GLY A 165 -7.72 -9.79 12.12
N SER A 166 -8.67 -8.89 11.87
CA SER A 166 -8.58 -7.46 12.20
C SER A 166 -9.44 -7.12 13.41
N ASP A 167 -8.87 -6.41 14.39
CA ASP A 167 -9.58 -5.91 15.58
C ASP A 167 -10.30 -4.58 15.34
N VAL A 168 -10.36 -4.11 14.09
CA VAL A 168 -10.98 -2.84 13.72
C VAL A 168 -12.50 -2.95 13.86
N LYS A 169 -13.08 -2.11 14.73
CA LYS A 169 -14.54 -2.07 14.99
C LYS A 169 -15.29 -1.23 13.95
N ASP A 170 -14.74 -0.08 13.57
CA ASP A 170 -15.33 0.79 12.54
C ASP A 170 -14.78 0.43 11.16
N THR A 171 -15.63 -0.17 10.34
CA THR A 171 -15.31 -0.58 8.97
C THR A 171 -15.70 0.47 7.91
N THR A 172 -16.18 1.63 8.35
CA THR A 172 -16.55 2.73 7.47
C THR A 172 -15.31 3.43 6.92
N ARG A 173 -15.21 3.57 5.59
CA ARG A 173 -14.14 4.31 4.91
C ARG A 173 -14.73 5.16 3.79
N THR A 174 -13.97 6.18 3.36
CA THR A 174 -14.34 7.02 2.23
C THR A 174 -13.33 6.84 1.11
N ILE A 175 -13.81 6.38 -0.05
CA ILE A 175 -13.02 6.35 -1.29
C ILE A 175 -13.31 7.61 -2.08
N PHE A 176 -12.29 8.47 -2.22
CA PHE A 176 -12.36 9.75 -2.94
C PHE A 176 -12.17 9.60 -4.45
N GLY A 177 -11.49 8.56 -4.88
CA GLY A 177 -11.21 8.34 -6.29
C GLY A 177 -10.78 6.92 -6.58
N MET A 178 -11.23 6.44 -7.74
CA MET A 178 -10.88 5.13 -8.25
C MET A 178 -10.69 5.18 -9.76
N LYS A 179 -9.62 4.53 -10.27
CA LYS A 179 -9.31 4.48 -11.70
C LYS A 179 -8.89 3.08 -12.08
N VAL A 180 -9.37 2.60 -13.23
CA VAL A 180 -8.93 1.35 -13.85
C VAL A 180 -8.36 1.68 -15.22
N LEU A 181 -7.05 1.46 -15.37
CA LEU A 181 -6.30 1.74 -16.59
C LEU A 181 -5.72 0.44 -17.14
N LYS A 182 -5.59 0.35 -18.46
CA LYS A 182 -4.94 -0.77 -19.14
C LYS A 182 -3.89 -0.24 -20.11
N LYS A 183 -2.68 -0.80 -20.01
CA LYS A 183 -1.59 -0.56 -20.98
C LYS A 183 -1.03 -1.91 -21.42
N GLY A 184 -1.31 -2.29 -22.65
CA GLY A 184 -0.96 -3.63 -23.13
C GLY A 184 -1.63 -4.74 -22.31
N LYS A 185 -0.83 -5.60 -21.71
CA LYS A 185 -1.27 -6.70 -20.83
C LYS A 185 -1.45 -6.29 -19.37
N LEU A 186 -1.00 -5.09 -18.98
CA LEU A 186 -1.03 -4.59 -17.61
C LEU A 186 -2.31 -3.80 -17.33
N ILE A 187 -3.05 -4.18 -16.30
CA ILE A 187 -4.18 -3.45 -15.73
C ILE A 187 -3.72 -2.87 -14.39
N THR A 188 -3.98 -1.59 -14.17
CA THR A 188 -3.71 -0.90 -12.91
C THR A 188 -5.00 -0.36 -12.33
N VAL A 189 -5.30 -0.77 -11.10
CA VAL A 189 -6.39 -0.25 -10.28
C VAL A 189 -5.78 0.73 -9.28
N SER A 190 -6.14 2.02 -9.36
CA SER A 190 -5.74 3.05 -8.40
C SER A 190 -6.93 3.39 -7.50
N VAL A 191 -6.69 3.42 -6.18
CA VAL A 191 -7.72 3.73 -5.17
C VAL A 191 -7.17 4.78 -4.22
N THR A 192 -7.89 5.89 -4.06
CA THR A 192 -7.54 6.97 -3.12
C THR A 192 -8.64 7.08 -2.07
N GLY A 193 -8.28 7.07 -0.79
CA GLY A 193 -9.22 7.17 0.32
C GLY A 193 -8.62 7.77 1.59
N ASP A 194 -9.46 7.97 2.61
CA ASP A 194 -9.06 8.43 3.95
C ASP A 194 -8.30 7.36 4.75
N GLY A 195 -8.60 6.09 4.49
CA GLY A 195 -8.00 4.93 5.11
C GLY A 195 -8.44 3.63 4.44
N PHE A 196 -7.77 2.55 4.78
CA PHE A 196 -8.09 1.23 4.23
C PHE A 196 -8.09 0.19 5.35
N LEU A 197 -9.00 -0.78 5.24
CA LEU A 197 -9.09 -1.94 6.11
C LEU A 197 -8.04 -2.99 5.73
N TYR A 198 -7.90 -3.98 6.58
CA TYR A 198 -6.97 -5.08 6.33
C TYR A 198 -7.30 -5.79 5.02
N ASN A 199 -6.33 -5.84 4.11
CA ASN A 199 -6.44 -6.39 2.75
C ASN A 199 -7.47 -5.72 1.82
N MET A 200 -8.09 -4.60 2.21
CA MET A 200 -9.22 -4.00 1.49
C MET A 200 -8.93 -3.77 0.00
N VAL A 201 -7.82 -3.13 -0.34
CA VAL A 201 -7.49 -2.84 -1.76
C VAL A 201 -7.22 -4.12 -2.55
N ARG A 202 -6.64 -5.14 -1.93
CA ARG A 202 -6.41 -6.45 -2.58
C ARG A 202 -7.72 -7.18 -2.86
N ILE A 203 -8.69 -7.11 -1.93
CA ILE A 203 -10.02 -7.69 -2.12
C ILE A 203 -10.78 -6.93 -3.21
N ILE A 204 -10.73 -5.59 -3.21
CA ILE A 204 -11.30 -4.77 -4.28
C ILE A 204 -10.71 -5.15 -5.64
N ALA A 205 -9.38 -5.29 -5.74
CA ALA A 205 -8.71 -5.67 -6.99
C ALA A 205 -9.14 -7.07 -7.48
N GLY A 206 -9.24 -8.06 -6.57
CA GLY A 206 -9.75 -9.38 -6.90
C GLY A 206 -11.20 -9.37 -7.36
N THR A 207 -12.06 -8.59 -6.67
CA THR A 207 -13.48 -8.44 -7.05
C THR A 207 -13.62 -7.79 -8.43
N LEU A 208 -12.86 -6.72 -8.70
CA LEU A 208 -12.86 -6.08 -10.02
C LEU A 208 -12.35 -7.04 -11.12
N LEU A 209 -11.37 -7.89 -10.81
CA LEU A 209 -10.91 -8.89 -11.75
C LEU A 209 -12.01 -9.92 -12.06
N ASP A 210 -12.77 -10.35 -11.05
CA ASP A 210 -13.92 -11.27 -11.23
C ASP A 210 -15.02 -10.62 -12.08
N VAL A 211 -15.28 -9.31 -11.91
CA VAL A 211 -16.18 -8.56 -12.82
C VAL A 211 -15.61 -8.51 -14.24
N GLY A 212 -14.32 -8.24 -14.41
CA GLY A 212 -13.66 -8.24 -15.72
C GLY A 212 -13.69 -9.60 -16.41
N ALA A 213 -13.60 -10.69 -15.65
CA ALA A 213 -13.68 -12.06 -16.13
C ALA A 213 -15.13 -12.53 -16.40
N GLY A 214 -16.15 -11.73 -16.05
CA GLY A 214 -17.57 -12.09 -16.23
C GLY A 214 -18.16 -13.02 -15.17
N LYS A 215 -17.48 -13.18 -14.03
CA LYS A 215 -17.99 -13.98 -12.90
C LYS A 215 -18.95 -13.18 -12.00
N LEU A 216 -18.83 -11.86 -12.01
CA LEU A 216 -19.70 -10.90 -11.33
C LEU A 216 -20.17 -9.83 -12.30
N GLU A 217 -21.35 -9.29 -12.06
CA GLU A 217 -21.83 -8.12 -12.79
C GLU A 217 -21.37 -6.82 -12.09
N PRO A 218 -21.16 -5.71 -12.84
CA PRO A 218 -20.84 -4.42 -12.22
C PRO A 218 -21.84 -3.99 -11.15
N ASP A 219 -23.13 -4.26 -11.36
CA ASP A 219 -24.23 -3.88 -10.48
C ASP A 219 -24.37 -4.79 -9.23
N ASP A 220 -23.56 -5.86 -9.13
CA ASP A 220 -23.47 -6.66 -7.90
C ASP A 220 -22.71 -5.93 -6.78
N ILE A 221 -21.84 -4.96 -7.13
CA ILE A 221 -20.96 -4.29 -6.16
C ILE A 221 -21.75 -3.60 -5.04
N PRO A 222 -22.80 -2.81 -5.29
CA PRO A 222 -23.62 -2.21 -4.23
C PRO A 222 -24.22 -3.26 -3.27
N GLN A 223 -24.67 -4.38 -3.80
CA GLN A 223 -25.25 -5.48 -3.01
C GLN A 223 -24.18 -6.17 -2.15
N ILE A 224 -22.96 -6.35 -2.69
CA ILE A 224 -21.81 -6.91 -1.95
C ILE A 224 -21.44 -5.97 -0.78
N ILE A 225 -21.35 -4.66 -1.03
CA ILE A 225 -21.08 -3.65 0.02
C ILE A 225 -22.15 -3.71 1.10
N ALA A 226 -23.43 -3.67 0.70
CA ALA A 226 -24.58 -3.68 1.62
C ALA A 226 -24.66 -4.96 2.46
N SER A 227 -24.22 -6.09 1.91
CA SER A 227 -24.28 -7.40 2.61
C SER A 227 -23.33 -7.48 3.81
N LYS A 228 -22.22 -6.72 3.82
CA LYS A 228 -21.12 -6.81 4.80
C LYS A 228 -20.46 -8.19 4.88
N GLU A 229 -20.77 -9.10 3.97
CA GLU A 229 -20.30 -10.48 3.96
C GLU A 229 -19.05 -10.65 3.09
N ARG A 230 -17.89 -10.94 3.72
CA ARG A 230 -16.61 -11.15 3.02
C ARG A 230 -16.69 -12.21 1.90
N LYS A 231 -17.47 -13.26 2.11
CA LYS A 231 -17.61 -14.38 1.15
C LYS A 231 -18.26 -13.98 -0.18
N ARG A 232 -19.00 -12.85 -0.24
CA ARG A 232 -19.62 -12.34 -1.45
C ARG A 232 -18.66 -11.51 -2.33
N ALA A 233 -17.60 -10.97 -1.72
CA ALA A 233 -16.55 -10.28 -2.48
C ALA A 233 -15.58 -11.28 -3.10
N GLY A 234 -14.85 -10.84 -4.11
CA GLY A 234 -13.85 -11.65 -4.82
C GLY A 234 -12.67 -12.10 -3.94
N VAL A 235 -11.75 -12.82 -4.53
CA VAL A 235 -10.54 -13.32 -3.84
C VAL A 235 -9.69 -12.18 -3.29
N THR A 236 -8.94 -12.46 -2.21
CA THR A 236 -7.87 -11.54 -1.81
C THR A 236 -6.71 -11.69 -2.78
N ALA A 237 -6.53 -10.71 -3.64
CA ALA A 237 -5.47 -10.72 -4.64
C ALA A 237 -4.07 -10.78 -3.98
N PRO A 238 -3.06 -11.38 -4.61
CA PRO A 238 -1.70 -11.53 -4.07
C PRO A 238 -1.06 -10.20 -3.66
N PRO A 239 -0.14 -10.18 -2.68
CA PRO A 239 0.42 -8.92 -2.15
C PRO A 239 1.35 -8.19 -3.12
N GLU A 240 2.07 -8.90 -3.99
CA GLU A 240 3.07 -8.36 -4.91
C GLU A 240 2.51 -7.35 -5.91
N GLY A 241 1.21 -7.47 -6.26
CA GLY A 241 0.54 -6.49 -7.12
C GLY A 241 0.26 -5.15 -6.43
N LEU A 242 0.32 -5.08 -5.08
CA LEU A 242 -0.06 -3.90 -4.31
C LEU A 242 1.13 -2.99 -4.02
N SER A 243 0.93 -1.69 -4.23
CA SER A 243 1.88 -0.67 -3.81
C SER A 243 1.17 0.54 -3.19
N LEU A 244 1.64 1.00 -2.02
CA LEU A 244 1.27 2.31 -1.49
C LEU A 244 1.96 3.38 -2.37
N TRP A 245 1.15 4.10 -3.14
CA TRP A 245 1.64 4.97 -4.22
C TRP A 245 1.89 6.39 -3.78
N LYS A 246 1.01 6.94 -2.91
CA LYS A 246 1.09 8.32 -2.44
C LYS A 246 0.45 8.48 -1.07
N VAL A 247 1.08 9.30 -0.23
CA VAL A 247 0.53 9.76 1.06
C VAL A 247 0.49 11.28 1.08
N THR A 248 -0.66 11.86 1.48
CA THR A 248 -0.87 13.32 1.57
C THR A 248 -1.20 13.71 3.01
N TYR A 249 -0.56 14.78 3.49
CA TYR A 249 -0.76 15.40 4.80
C TYR A 249 -1.34 16.78 4.66
#